data_ffec8943432def7e0f6de5f47cf8d40f
#
_entry.id   ffec8943432def7e0f6de5f47cf8d40f
#
_cell.length_a   1.000
_cell.length_b   1.000
_cell.length_c   1.000
_cell.angle_alpha   90.00
_cell.angle_beta   90.00
_cell.angle_gamma   90.00
#
_symmetry.space_group_name_H-M   'P 1'
#
loop_
_entity.id
_entity.type
_entity.pdbx_description
1 polymer ?
#
loop_
_entity_poly.entity_id
_entity_poly.type
_entity_poly.pdbx_seq_one_letter_code
_entity_poly.pdbx_strand_id
1 'polypeptide(L)'
;MNEFIIVFRECLEACLIVGIIYSFLSRSNLTEAIKKLWLGVGASVAASIGVAFLVVYLKSIAGDTRYEKLFEALFMYAAAALIWYVVFWLSKHVSDRKDLESKTETALKMSSWGVFWVVFFSILREGFETVVMLLAQDRGDGFSITGFVLGAALAIYIGYLIVILGKRINLRPFFKGTTLLLVFLASGMIAYGTHEGEEYLEKSGYIQKENIARPWDILKPTEEKPEEGILYKYDEAKNVYYHPLHDKGYIGEFAKGFFGYNSNPNYVELAAWLLSLMFGINPVSYTHLTLPTILLV
;
A
#
# COMPACT_ATOMS: atom_id res chain seq x y z
N MET A 1 1.97 -8.76 -7.99
CA MET A 1 0.95 -9.29 -7.02
C MET A 1 0.63 -8.30 -5.91
N ASN A 2 1.58 -7.50 -5.48
CA ASN A 2 1.36 -6.49 -4.42
C ASN A 2 0.33 -5.43 -4.84
N GLU A 3 0.37 -5.00 -6.10
CA GLU A 3 -0.58 -4.05 -6.68
C GLU A 3 -2.03 -4.54 -6.54
N PHE A 4 -2.25 -5.86 -6.78
CA PHE A 4 -3.57 -6.46 -6.62
C PHE A 4 -4.11 -6.28 -5.20
N ILE A 5 -3.33 -6.60 -4.18
CA ILE A 5 -3.78 -6.57 -2.78
C ILE A 5 -4.02 -5.15 -2.32
N ILE A 6 -3.10 -4.21 -2.64
CA ILE A 6 -3.24 -2.80 -2.29
C ILE A 6 -4.49 -2.22 -2.95
N VAL A 7 -4.58 -2.34 -4.27
CA VAL A 7 -5.70 -1.78 -5.03
C VAL A 7 -7.02 -2.41 -4.60
N PHE A 8 -7.05 -3.74 -4.39
CA PHE A 8 -8.24 -4.42 -3.90
C PHE A 8 -8.69 -3.86 -2.55
N ARG A 9 -7.75 -3.65 -1.61
CA ARG A 9 -8.05 -3.14 -0.28
C ARG A 9 -8.60 -1.71 -0.34
N GLU A 10 -7.88 -0.79 -0.97
CA GLU A 10 -8.26 0.63 -1.00
C GLU A 10 -9.54 0.86 -1.81
N CYS A 11 -9.68 0.19 -2.96
CA CYS A 11 -10.92 0.25 -3.74
C CYS A 11 -12.10 -0.36 -2.98
N LEU A 12 -11.90 -1.40 -2.17
CA LEU A 12 -12.96 -1.97 -1.36
C LEU A 12 -13.41 -1.00 -0.27
N GLU A 13 -12.48 -0.32 0.41
CA GLU A 13 -12.79 0.73 1.40
C GLU A 13 -13.59 1.87 0.73
N ALA A 14 -13.14 2.37 -0.41
CA ALA A 14 -13.86 3.37 -1.19
C ALA A 14 -15.29 2.90 -1.57
N CYS A 15 -15.43 1.66 -2.05
CA CYS A 15 -16.73 1.08 -2.40
C CYS A 15 -17.67 0.98 -1.19
N LEU A 16 -17.16 0.65 -0.01
CA LEU A 16 -17.96 0.60 1.22
C LEU A 16 -18.44 2.00 1.64
N ILE A 17 -17.56 3.00 1.58
CA ILE A 17 -17.91 4.40 1.88
C ILE A 17 -19.02 4.88 0.95
N VAL A 18 -18.81 4.74 -0.37
CA VAL A 18 -19.81 5.10 -1.39
C VAL A 18 -21.12 4.35 -1.16
N GLY A 19 -21.03 3.06 -0.86
CA GLY A 19 -22.18 2.20 -0.66
C GLY A 19 -23.03 2.58 0.55
N ILE A 20 -22.40 2.93 1.68
CA ILE A 20 -23.11 3.40 2.89
C ILE A 20 -23.85 4.71 2.57
N ILE A 21 -23.15 5.68 1.97
CA ILE A 21 -23.74 6.98 1.63
C ILE A 21 -24.87 6.81 0.60
N TYR A 22 -24.64 6.01 -0.45
CA TYR A 22 -25.65 5.71 -1.46
C TYR A 22 -26.90 5.06 -0.83
N SER A 23 -26.74 4.08 0.05
CA SER A 23 -27.85 3.40 0.71
C SER A 23 -28.66 4.36 1.58
N PHE A 24 -27.98 5.26 2.29
CA PHE A 24 -28.61 6.31 3.11
C PHE A 24 -29.43 7.28 2.23
N LEU A 25 -28.84 7.79 1.15
CA LEU A 25 -29.50 8.73 0.22
C LEU A 25 -30.69 8.10 -0.52
N SER A 26 -30.52 6.84 -0.92
CA SER A 26 -31.56 6.08 -1.63
C SER A 26 -32.78 5.82 -0.73
N ARG A 27 -32.57 5.46 0.54
CA ARG A 27 -33.66 5.30 1.51
C ARG A 27 -34.41 6.61 1.80
N SER A 28 -33.71 7.74 1.68
CA SER A 28 -34.25 9.07 1.87
C SER A 28 -34.86 9.68 0.59
N ASN A 29 -34.87 8.95 -0.52
CA ASN A 29 -35.36 9.38 -1.85
C ASN A 29 -34.72 10.70 -2.36
N LEU A 30 -33.45 10.96 -2.03
CA LEU A 30 -32.71 12.18 -2.36
C LEU A 30 -31.94 12.04 -3.69
N THR A 31 -32.68 12.02 -4.81
CA THR A 31 -32.11 11.79 -6.15
C THR A 31 -31.07 12.82 -6.58
N GLU A 32 -31.23 14.09 -6.23
CA GLU A 32 -30.24 15.14 -6.54
C GLU A 32 -28.93 14.93 -5.77
N ALA A 33 -28.99 14.50 -4.51
CA ALA A 33 -27.80 14.18 -3.73
C ALA A 33 -27.07 12.95 -4.27
N ILE A 34 -27.79 11.96 -4.82
CA ILE A 34 -27.20 10.80 -5.51
C ILE A 34 -26.41 11.22 -6.75
N LYS A 35 -26.90 12.18 -7.54
CA LYS A 35 -26.14 12.74 -8.68
C LYS A 35 -24.84 13.39 -8.22
N LYS A 36 -24.89 14.16 -7.11
CA LYS A 36 -23.72 14.80 -6.53
C LYS A 36 -22.73 13.78 -5.94
N LEU A 37 -23.22 12.68 -5.37
CA LEU A 37 -22.38 11.56 -4.95
C LEU A 37 -21.54 11.02 -6.12
N TRP A 38 -22.18 10.64 -7.25
CA TRP A 38 -21.47 10.09 -8.40
C TRP A 38 -20.50 11.10 -9.04
N LEU A 39 -20.87 12.38 -9.04
CA LEU A 39 -19.98 13.45 -9.48
C LEU A 39 -18.75 13.57 -8.55
N GLY A 40 -18.93 13.42 -7.23
CA GLY A 40 -17.84 13.35 -6.27
C GLY A 40 -16.90 12.16 -6.50
N VAL A 41 -17.47 10.97 -6.79
CA VAL A 41 -16.69 9.77 -7.14
C VAL A 41 -15.86 10.03 -8.39
N GLY A 42 -16.46 10.52 -9.47
CA GLY A 42 -15.73 10.78 -10.71
C GLY A 42 -14.64 11.84 -10.56
N ALA A 43 -14.92 12.92 -9.84
CA ALA A 43 -13.95 13.98 -9.57
C ALA A 43 -12.76 13.50 -8.71
N SER A 44 -13.03 12.68 -7.69
CA SER A 44 -11.96 12.14 -6.84
C SER A 44 -11.05 11.17 -7.58
N VAL A 45 -11.62 10.29 -8.44
CA VAL A 45 -10.82 9.39 -9.28
C VAL A 45 -9.92 10.20 -10.24
N ALA A 46 -10.48 11.23 -10.90
CA ALA A 46 -9.71 12.10 -11.77
C ALA A 46 -8.59 12.84 -11.02
N ALA A 47 -8.88 13.34 -9.80
CA ALA A 47 -7.89 13.99 -8.95
C ALA A 47 -6.80 13.02 -8.50
N SER A 48 -7.13 11.78 -8.13
CA SER A 48 -6.16 10.73 -7.75
C SER A 48 -5.21 10.38 -8.90
N ILE A 49 -5.73 10.29 -10.12
CA ILE A 49 -4.91 10.11 -11.32
C ILE A 49 -3.97 11.31 -11.52
N GLY A 50 -4.48 12.54 -11.33
CA GLY A 50 -3.66 13.75 -11.39
C GLY A 50 -2.53 13.75 -10.34
N VAL A 51 -2.82 13.32 -9.12
CA VAL A 51 -1.82 13.15 -8.06
C VAL A 51 -0.78 12.12 -8.46
N ALA A 52 -1.18 10.97 -9.03
CA ALA A 52 -0.25 9.94 -9.49
C ALA A 52 0.74 10.50 -10.53
N PHE A 53 0.24 11.22 -11.55
CA PHE A 53 1.09 11.87 -12.55
C PHE A 53 2.04 12.90 -11.93
N LEU A 54 1.55 13.71 -10.98
CA LEU A 54 2.38 14.70 -10.28
C LEU A 54 3.53 14.04 -9.52
N VAL A 55 3.25 12.97 -8.77
CA VAL A 55 4.28 12.27 -7.98
C VAL A 55 5.31 11.60 -8.89
N VAL A 56 4.88 10.94 -9.98
CA VAL A 56 5.78 10.36 -11.00
C VAL A 56 6.66 11.45 -11.64
N TYR A 57 6.08 12.59 -11.98
CA TYR A 57 6.82 13.73 -12.54
C TYR A 57 7.86 14.28 -11.56
N LEU A 58 7.49 14.44 -10.28
CA LEU A 58 8.43 14.89 -9.25
C LEU A 58 9.58 13.88 -9.04
N LYS A 59 9.26 12.57 -9.04
CA LYS A 59 10.27 11.50 -8.95
C LYS A 59 11.24 11.56 -10.15
N SER A 60 10.76 11.81 -11.36
CA SER A 60 11.61 11.89 -12.55
C SER A 60 12.58 13.07 -12.50
N ILE A 61 12.17 14.22 -11.97
CA ILE A 61 13.06 15.37 -11.79
C ILE A 61 14.12 15.10 -10.71
N ALA A 62 13.74 14.42 -9.63
CA ALA A 62 14.64 14.10 -8.53
C ALA A 62 15.72 13.07 -8.91
N GLY A 63 15.38 12.12 -9.82
CA GLY A 63 16.28 11.04 -10.24
C GLY A 63 17.49 11.47 -11.06
N ASP A 64 17.47 12.67 -11.67
CA ASP A 64 18.57 13.21 -12.47
C ASP A 64 19.60 14.02 -11.65
N THR A 65 19.56 13.92 -10.33
CA THR A 65 20.42 14.74 -9.45
C THR A 65 21.49 13.93 -8.73
N ARG A 66 22.56 14.61 -8.27
CA ARG A 66 23.62 14.03 -7.41
C ARG A 66 23.05 13.37 -6.14
N TYR A 67 21.85 13.76 -5.74
CA TYR A 67 21.17 13.32 -4.51
C TYR A 67 20.10 12.25 -4.76
N GLU A 68 20.10 11.58 -5.92
CA GLU A 68 19.12 10.56 -6.29
C GLU A 68 18.87 9.57 -5.15
N LYS A 69 19.94 8.95 -4.60
CA LYS A 69 19.84 7.98 -3.52
C LYS A 69 19.30 8.55 -2.22
N LEU A 70 19.61 9.80 -1.93
CA LEU A 70 19.04 10.50 -0.77
C LEU A 70 17.54 10.74 -0.94
N PHE A 71 17.10 11.15 -2.15
CA PHE A 71 15.67 11.30 -2.44
C PHE A 71 14.93 9.99 -2.40
N GLU A 72 15.51 8.90 -2.91
CA GLU A 72 14.94 7.56 -2.80
C GLU A 72 14.76 7.15 -1.33
N ALA A 73 15.79 7.30 -0.50
CA ALA A 73 15.72 7.02 0.93
C ALA A 73 14.63 7.83 1.63
N LEU A 74 14.59 9.15 1.41
CA LEU A 74 13.59 10.04 2.01
C LEU A 74 12.18 9.70 1.56
N PHE A 75 12.01 9.36 0.27
CA PHE A 75 10.71 8.94 -0.26
C PHE A 75 10.24 7.64 0.39
N MET A 76 11.13 6.65 0.56
CA MET A 76 10.80 5.39 1.23
C MET A 76 10.40 5.60 2.70
N TYR A 77 11.12 6.45 3.44
CA TYR A 77 10.76 6.78 4.81
C TYR A 77 9.44 7.55 4.90
N ALA A 78 9.19 8.49 4.01
CA ALA A 78 7.93 9.22 3.96
C ALA A 78 6.75 8.29 3.66
N ALA A 79 6.91 7.38 2.71
CA ALA A 79 5.89 6.39 2.37
C ALA A 79 5.66 5.40 3.52
N ALA A 80 6.72 4.92 4.18
CA ALA A 80 6.58 4.07 5.37
C ALA A 80 5.85 4.81 6.51
N ALA A 81 6.16 6.09 6.74
CA ALA A 81 5.47 6.91 7.72
C ALA A 81 3.99 7.09 7.41
N LEU A 82 3.62 7.25 6.13
CA LEU A 82 2.22 7.30 5.69
C LEU A 82 1.51 5.97 5.94
N ILE A 83 2.12 4.84 5.58
CA ILE A 83 1.56 3.52 5.88
C ILE A 83 1.37 3.34 7.40
N TRP A 84 2.36 3.74 8.21
CA TRP A 84 2.24 3.73 9.67
C TRP A 84 1.08 4.58 10.16
N TYR A 85 0.94 5.79 9.64
CA TYR A 85 -0.19 6.66 9.96
C TYR A 85 -1.52 5.97 9.67
N VAL A 86 -1.66 5.33 8.50
CA VAL A 86 -2.86 4.58 8.11
C VAL A 86 -3.11 3.41 9.07
N VAL A 87 -2.11 2.60 9.38
CA VAL A 87 -2.22 1.47 10.31
C VAL A 87 -2.68 1.94 11.70
N PHE A 88 -2.09 3.01 12.24
CA PHE A 88 -2.48 3.58 13.53
C PHE A 88 -3.86 4.21 13.49
N TRP A 89 -4.18 4.95 12.41
CA TRP A 89 -5.48 5.56 12.25
C TRP A 89 -6.58 4.50 12.15
N LEU A 90 -6.37 3.46 11.34
CA LEU A 90 -7.30 2.35 11.18
C LEU A 90 -7.50 1.59 12.50
N SER A 91 -6.45 1.45 13.30
CA SER A 91 -6.54 0.81 14.62
C SER A 91 -7.41 1.57 15.62
N LYS A 92 -7.51 2.90 15.48
CA LYS A 92 -8.28 3.76 16.38
C LYS A 92 -9.68 4.13 15.84
N HIS A 93 -9.82 4.22 14.53
CA HIS A 93 -11.03 4.70 13.86
C HIS A 93 -11.55 3.62 12.92
N VAL A 94 -12.12 2.56 13.49
CA VAL A 94 -12.98 1.68 12.68
C VAL A 94 -14.11 2.54 12.17
N SER A 95 -14.27 2.64 10.84
CA SER A 95 -15.27 3.47 10.18
C SER A 95 -16.65 3.15 10.74
N ASP A 96 -17.13 3.98 11.67
CA ASP A 96 -18.43 3.81 12.26
C ASP A 96 -19.45 4.26 11.21
N ARG A 97 -20.28 3.32 10.72
CA ARG A 97 -21.38 3.61 9.80
C ARG A 97 -22.22 4.81 10.27
N LYS A 98 -22.46 4.91 11.60
CA LYS A 98 -23.20 6.02 12.20
C LYS A 98 -22.47 7.36 12.04
N ASP A 99 -21.15 7.38 12.10
CA ASP A 99 -20.36 8.61 11.90
C ASP A 99 -20.45 9.09 10.45
N LEU A 100 -20.37 8.18 9.46
CA LEU A 100 -20.56 8.50 8.04
C LEU A 100 -21.99 8.98 7.74
N GLU A 101 -23.01 8.32 8.29
CA GLU A 101 -24.40 8.71 8.12
C GLU A 101 -24.64 10.11 8.77
N SER A 102 -24.10 10.37 9.96
CA SER A 102 -24.18 11.65 10.66
C SER A 102 -23.48 12.79 9.91
N LYS A 103 -22.26 12.55 9.38
CA LYS A 103 -21.54 13.51 8.55
C LYS A 103 -22.30 13.83 7.27
N THR A 104 -22.88 12.81 6.64
CA THR A 104 -23.67 12.98 5.42
C THR A 104 -24.97 13.73 5.70
N GLU A 105 -25.66 13.45 6.80
CA GLU A 105 -26.86 14.19 7.23
C GLU A 105 -26.55 15.65 7.52
N THR A 106 -25.46 15.93 8.22
CA THR A 106 -25.01 17.30 8.50
C THR A 106 -24.66 18.05 7.22
N ALA A 107 -23.97 17.40 6.29
CA ALA A 107 -23.62 17.96 5.00
C ALA A 107 -24.87 18.25 4.13
N LEU A 108 -25.89 17.39 4.19
CA LEU A 108 -27.17 17.58 3.50
C LEU A 108 -27.96 18.77 4.04
N LYS A 109 -27.92 19.01 5.37
CA LYS A 109 -28.57 20.19 5.97
C LYS A 109 -27.98 21.51 5.46
N MET A 110 -26.75 21.49 4.99
CA MET A 110 -26.09 22.66 4.39
C MET A 110 -26.42 22.80 2.89
N SER A 111 -26.30 21.73 2.11
CA SER A 111 -26.60 21.69 0.65
C SER A 111 -26.38 20.28 0.08
N SER A 112 -27.01 19.94 -1.04
CA SER A 112 -26.69 18.74 -1.82
C SER A 112 -25.21 18.68 -2.27
N TRP A 113 -24.53 19.82 -2.38
CA TRP A 113 -23.09 19.92 -2.62
C TRP A 113 -22.24 19.44 -1.43
N GLY A 114 -22.78 19.45 -0.21
CA GLY A 114 -22.10 18.86 0.94
C GLY A 114 -21.79 17.38 0.73
N VAL A 115 -22.70 16.62 0.12
CA VAL A 115 -22.50 15.21 -0.21
C VAL A 115 -21.35 15.03 -1.22
N PHE A 116 -21.26 15.89 -2.23
CA PHE A 116 -20.14 15.89 -3.19
C PHE A 116 -18.80 16.00 -2.44
N TRP A 117 -18.66 16.98 -1.53
CA TRP A 117 -17.39 17.21 -0.83
C TRP A 117 -17.04 16.08 0.13
N VAL A 118 -18.01 15.53 0.86
CA VAL A 118 -17.78 14.37 1.74
C VAL A 118 -17.26 13.18 0.95
N VAL A 119 -17.92 12.85 -0.17
CA VAL A 119 -17.53 11.73 -1.03
C VAL A 119 -16.17 12.01 -1.69
N PHE A 120 -16.01 13.22 -2.24
CA PHE A 120 -14.77 13.62 -2.91
C PHE A 120 -13.54 13.47 -2.02
N PHE A 121 -13.56 14.04 -0.82
CA PHE A 121 -12.41 13.96 0.07
C PHE A 121 -12.19 12.56 0.64
N SER A 122 -13.27 11.80 0.90
CA SER A 122 -13.13 10.43 1.36
C SER A 122 -12.45 9.54 0.33
N ILE A 123 -12.90 9.57 -0.92
CA ILE A 123 -12.32 8.73 -1.99
C ILE A 123 -10.94 9.27 -2.44
N LEU A 124 -10.76 10.59 -2.47
CA LEU A 124 -9.46 11.18 -2.80
C LEU A 124 -8.38 10.71 -1.81
N ARG A 125 -8.76 10.57 -0.55
CA ARG A 125 -7.86 10.02 0.47
C ARG A 125 -7.44 8.59 0.14
N GLU A 126 -8.39 7.69 -0.12
CA GLU A 126 -8.08 6.30 -0.48
C GLU A 126 -7.27 6.22 -1.78
N GLY A 127 -7.59 7.09 -2.75
CA GLY A 127 -6.82 7.22 -3.99
C GLY A 127 -5.40 7.70 -3.75
N PHE A 128 -5.19 8.64 -2.85
CA PHE A 128 -3.86 9.11 -2.46
C PHE A 128 -3.04 8.00 -1.76
N GLU A 129 -3.66 7.27 -0.82
CA GLU A 129 -3.04 6.13 -0.15
C GLU A 129 -2.62 5.07 -1.18
N THR A 130 -3.50 4.73 -2.13
CA THR A 130 -3.20 3.82 -3.24
C THR A 130 -1.97 4.27 -4.04
N VAL A 131 -1.94 5.54 -4.47
CA VAL A 131 -0.84 6.09 -5.27
C VAL A 131 0.48 6.01 -4.51
N VAL A 132 0.51 6.44 -3.24
CA VAL A 132 1.73 6.41 -2.43
C VAL A 132 2.22 4.99 -2.23
N MET A 133 1.34 4.04 -1.89
CA MET A 133 1.72 2.64 -1.67
C MET A 133 2.24 1.98 -2.95
N LEU A 134 1.60 2.23 -4.10
CA LEU A 134 2.03 1.67 -5.39
C LEU A 134 3.39 2.23 -5.82
N LEU A 135 3.58 3.54 -5.71
CA LEU A 135 4.85 4.19 -6.10
C LEU A 135 6.01 3.83 -5.17
N ALA A 136 5.71 3.61 -3.89
CA ALA A 136 6.69 3.15 -2.93
C ALA A 136 7.16 1.71 -3.15
N GLN A 137 6.33 0.90 -3.81
CA GLN A 137 6.69 -0.48 -4.19
C GLN A 137 7.38 -0.59 -5.55
N ASP A 138 7.37 0.49 -6.35
CA ASP A 138 8.05 0.52 -7.64
C ASP A 138 9.58 0.54 -7.42
N ARG A 139 10.15 -0.66 -7.40
CA ARG A 139 11.60 -0.92 -7.25
C ARG A 139 12.28 -1.19 -8.58
N GLY A 140 11.67 -0.74 -9.69
CA GLY A 140 12.18 -0.99 -11.04
C GLY A 140 11.78 -2.34 -11.66
N ASP A 141 10.98 -3.15 -10.96
CA ASP A 141 10.48 -4.44 -11.47
C ASP A 141 9.27 -4.30 -12.42
N GLY A 142 8.81 -3.04 -12.62
CA GLY A 142 7.69 -2.71 -13.48
C GLY A 142 6.31 -2.83 -12.79
N PHE A 143 5.39 -1.97 -13.19
CA PHE A 143 4.03 -1.90 -12.66
C PHE A 143 3.13 -2.98 -13.30
N SER A 144 2.48 -3.81 -12.46
CA SER A 144 1.55 -4.84 -12.93
C SER A 144 0.15 -4.29 -13.18
N ILE A 145 -0.12 -3.89 -14.41
CA ILE A 145 -1.46 -3.41 -14.83
C ILE A 145 -2.53 -4.49 -14.59
N THR A 146 -2.21 -5.75 -14.81
CA THR A 146 -3.13 -6.87 -14.57
C THR A 146 -3.51 -7.00 -13.10
N GLY A 147 -2.53 -6.89 -12.19
CA GLY A 147 -2.78 -6.89 -10.74
C GLY A 147 -3.69 -5.72 -10.33
N PHE A 148 -3.41 -4.53 -10.85
CA PHE A 148 -4.23 -3.33 -10.60
C PHE A 148 -5.69 -3.53 -11.05
N VAL A 149 -5.90 -3.94 -12.31
CA VAL A 149 -7.26 -4.09 -12.88
C VAL A 149 -8.05 -5.19 -12.17
N LEU A 150 -7.43 -6.34 -11.89
CA LEU A 150 -8.08 -7.44 -11.18
C LEU A 150 -8.44 -7.05 -9.74
N GLY A 151 -7.55 -6.32 -9.04
CA GLY A 151 -7.81 -5.82 -7.69
C GLY A 151 -9.00 -4.88 -7.66
N ALA A 152 -9.04 -3.89 -8.54
CA ALA A 152 -10.14 -2.94 -8.66
C ALA A 152 -11.47 -3.64 -9.04
N ALA A 153 -11.44 -4.53 -10.03
CA ALA A 153 -12.64 -5.25 -10.48
C ALA A 153 -13.25 -6.13 -9.38
N LEU A 154 -12.41 -6.86 -8.64
CA LEU A 154 -12.85 -7.69 -7.53
C LEU A 154 -13.41 -6.84 -6.38
N ALA A 155 -12.79 -5.71 -6.06
CA ALA A 155 -13.27 -4.78 -5.04
C ALA A 155 -14.65 -4.22 -5.37
N ILE A 156 -14.84 -3.76 -6.61
CA ILE A 156 -16.14 -3.26 -7.11
C ILE A 156 -17.19 -4.37 -7.07
N TYR A 157 -16.85 -5.58 -7.48
CA TYR A 157 -17.76 -6.72 -7.46
C TYR A 157 -18.21 -7.05 -6.02
N ILE A 158 -17.29 -7.13 -5.06
CA ILE A 158 -17.61 -7.39 -3.66
C ILE A 158 -18.40 -6.23 -3.06
N GLY A 159 -18.01 -4.99 -3.33
CA GLY A 159 -18.75 -3.80 -2.91
C GLY A 159 -20.21 -3.82 -3.42
N TYR A 160 -20.41 -4.18 -4.68
CA TYR A 160 -21.74 -4.36 -5.26
C TYR A 160 -22.56 -5.46 -4.53
N LEU A 161 -21.95 -6.61 -4.24
CA LEU A 161 -22.62 -7.70 -3.51
C LEU A 161 -23.08 -7.24 -2.13
N ILE A 162 -22.26 -6.48 -1.42
CA ILE A 162 -22.56 -6.01 -0.06
C ILE A 162 -23.65 -4.94 -0.09
N VAL A 163 -23.47 -3.92 -0.93
CA VAL A 163 -24.30 -2.71 -0.93
C VAL A 163 -25.66 -2.94 -1.62
N ILE A 164 -25.65 -3.52 -2.79
CA ILE A 164 -26.86 -3.66 -3.62
C ILE A 164 -27.63 -4.94 -3.28
N LEU A 165 -26.94 -6.07 -3.13
CA LEU A 165 -27.58 -7.34 -2.84
C LEU A 165 -27.77 -7.60 -1.33
N GLY A 166 -27.29 -6.70 -0.46
CA GLY A 166 -27.41 -6.82 1.00
C GLY A 166 -26.75 -8.08 1.57
N LYS A 167 -25.78 -8.67 0.87
CA LYS A 167 -25.07 -9.86 1.35
C LYS A 167 -24.21 -9.52 2.54
N ARG A 168 -24.33 -10.31 3.60
CA ARG A 168 -23.49 -10.18 4.80
C ARG A 168 -22.18 -10.93 4.57
N ILE A 169 -21.11 -10.20 4.29
CA ILE A 169 -19.76 -10.74 4.15
C ILE A 169 -18.93 -10.28 5.34
N ASN A 170 -18.30 -11.23 6.03
CA ASN A 170 -17.41 -10.89 7.13
C ASN A 170 -16.05 -10.45 6.56
N LEU A 171 -15.83 -9.15 6.46
CA LEU A 171 -14.60 -8.57 5.95
C LEU A 171 -13.48 -8.43 7.02
N ARG A 172 -13.79 -8.70 8.31
CA ARG A 172 -12.82 -8.56 9.40
C ARG A 172 -11.53 -9.36 9.20
N PRO A 173 -11.58 -10.67 8.83
CA PRO A 173 -10.35 -11.42 8.62
C PRO A 173 -9.50 -10.86 7.49
N PHE A 174 -10.16 -10.36 6.45
CA PHE A 174 -9.49 -9.74 5.30
C PHE A 174 -8.75 -8.45 5.72
N PHE A 175 -9.45 -7.49 6.33
CA PHE A 175 -8.82 -6.23 6.78
C PHE A 175 -7.73 -6.48 7.81
N LYS A 176 -7.91 -7.45 8.70
CA LYS A 176 -6.87 -7.86 9.64
C LYS A 176 -5.62 -8.36 8.93
N GLY A 177 -5.77 -9.28 7.98
CA GLY A 177 -4.67 -9.84 7.21
C GLY A 177 -3.94 -8.78 6.38
N THR A 178 -4.68 -7.90 5.70
CA THR A 178 -4.10 -6.82 4.90
C THR A 178 -3.42 -5.75 5.76
N THR A 179 -3.96 -5.41 6.93
CA THR A 179 -3.28 -4.50 7.88
C THR A 179 -1.96 -5.08 8.36
N LEU A 180 -1.92 -6.37 8.69
CA LEU A 180 -0.67 -7.05 9.04
C LEU A 180 0.33 -7.01 7.86
N LEU A 181 -0.16 -7.23 6.64
CA LEU A 181 0.67 -7.11 5.44
C LEU A 181 1.25 -5.70 5.28
N LEU A 182 0.44 -4.64 5.53
CA LEU A 182 0.93 -3.26 5.50
C LEU A 182 2.02 -2.99 6.53
N VAL A 183 1.97 -3.62 7.71
CA VAL A 183 3.04 -3.57 8.71
C VAL A 183 4.34 -4.13 8.14
N PHE A 184 4.29 -5.28 7.48
CA PHE A 184 5.47 -5.86 6.82
C PHE A 184 5.98 -4.98 5.68
N LEU A 185 5.09 -4.45 4.85
CA LEU A 185 5.45 -3.54 3.76
C LEU A 185 6.17 -2.28 4.28
N ALA A 186 5.60 -1.62 5.29
CA ALA A 186 6.23 -0.44 5.91
C ALA A 186 7.61 -0.77 6.50
N SER A 187 7.75 -1.93 7.14
CA SER A 187 9.03 -2.39 7.69
C SER A 187 10.07 -2.66 6.59
N GLY A 188 9.62 -3.26 5.47
CA GLY A 188 10.47 -3.48 4.30
C GLY A 188 10.92 -2.17 3.64
N MET A 189 10.03 -1.16 3.60
CA MET A 189 10.37 0.17 3.06
C MET A 189 11.37 0.91 3.95
N ILE A 190 11.26 0.79 5.27
CA ILE A 190 12.25 1.35 6.20
C ILE A 190 13.61 0.68 6.00
N ALA A 191 13.66 -0.64 5.87
CA ALA A 191 14.91 -1.35 5.59
C ALA A 191 15.53 -0.92 4.24
N TYR A 192 14.69 -0.83 3.19
CA TYR A 192 15.15 -0.41 1.87
C TYR A 192 15.59 1.06 1.86
N GLY A 193 14.84 1.96 2.51
CA GLY A 193 15.26 3.36 2.68
C GLY A 193 16.59 3.50 3.43
N THR A 194 16.85 2.61 4.41
CA THR A 194 18.13 2.54 5.11
C THR A 194 19.25 2.11 4.15
N HIS A 195 19.00 1.12 3.30
CA HIS A 195 19.95 0.68 2.26
C HIS A 195 20.32 1.82 1.29
N GLU A 196 19.31 2.54 0.75
CA GLU A 196 19.54 3.66 -0.16
C GLU A 196 20.26 4.84 0.54
N GLY A 197 19.95 5.08 1.82
CA GLY A 197 20.66 6.07 2.63
C GLY A 197 22.14 5.71 2.85
N GLU A 198 22.45 4.44 3.10
CA GLU A 198 23.82 3.95 3.20
C GLU A 198 24.58 4.04 1.86
N GLU A 199 23.92 3.69 0.75
CA GLU A 199 24.51 3.84 -0.59
C GLU A 199 24.82 5.31 -0.91
N TYR A 200 23.98 6.25 -0.48
CA TYR A 200 24.27 7.68 -0.59
C TYR A 200 25.50 8.08 0.23
N LEU A 201 25.62 7.59 1.47
CA LEU A 201 26.78 7.87 2.33
C LEU A 201 28.07 7.27 1.79
N GLU A 202 27.99 6.07 1.19
CA GLU A 202 29.11 5.41 0.50
C GLU A 202 29.55 6.25 -0.71
N LYS A 203 28.63 6.62 -1.61
CA LYS A 203 28.92 7.46 -2.80
C LYS A 203 29.44 8.85 -2.42
N SER A 204 29.06 9.36 -1.26
CA SER A 204 29.52 10.65 -0.75
C SER A 204 30.87 10.55 0.01
N GLY A 205 31.43 9.34 0.16
CA GLY A 205 32.73 9.12 0.80
C GLY A 205 32.73 9.14 2.34
N TYR A 206 31.54 9.15 2.96
CA TYR A 206 31.42 9.13 4.44
C TYR A 206 31.60 7.74 5.02
N ILE A 207 31.27 6.69 4.26
CA ILE A 207 31.37 5.29 4.69
C ILE A 207 32.10 4.50 3.59
N GLN A 208 32.96 3.55 4.01
CA GLN A 208 33.62 2.62 3.11
C GLN A 208 32.83 1.30 3.05
N LYS A 209 32.60 0.76 1.87
CA LYS A 209 31.85 -0.48 1.62
C LYS A 209 32.39 -1.68 2.38
N GLU A 210 33.69 -1.73 2.59
CA GLU A 210 34.40 -2.81 3.31
C GLU A 210 34.02 -2.88 4.80
N ASN A 211 33.52 -1.79 5.38
CA ASN A 211 33.13 -1.72 6.78
C ASN A 211 31.67 -2.13 7.05
N ILE A 212 30.89 -2.44 6.01
CA ILE A 212 29.48 -2.83 6.15
C ILE A 212 29.42 -4.32 6.50
N ALA A 213 29.28 -4.63 7.79
CA ALA A 213 29.10 -5.99 8.25
C ALA A 213 27.69 -6.52 7.91
N ARG A 214 27.62 -7.78 7.45
CA ARG A 214 26.39 -8.45 7.06
C ARG A 214 26.17 -9.71 7.88
N PRO A 215 24.95 -9.98 8.38
CA PRO A 215 24.65 -11.19 9.13
C PRO A 215 24.70 -12.45 8.26
N TRP A 216 24.34 -12.34 6.95
CA TRP A 216 24.44 -13.40 5.97
C TRP A 216 24.60 -12.84 4.54
N ASP A 217 25.25 -13.59 3.68
CA ASP A 217 25.41 -13.38 2.24
C ASP A 217 25.64 -14.74 1.57
N ILE A 218 24.64 -15.62 1.68
CA ILE A 218 24.77 -17.04 1.29
C ILE A 218 24.29 -17.27 -0.14
N LEU A 219 23.34 -16.47 -0.61
CA LEU A 219 22.61 -16.69 -1.86
C LEU A 219 23.22 -15.88 -3.02
N LYS A 220 24.53 -16.06 -3.31
CA LYS A 220 25.19 -15.35 -4.41
C LYS A 220 24.72 -15.88 -5.77
N PRO A 221 24.57 -15.00 -6.78
CA PRO A 221 24.31 -15.43 -8.15
C PRO A 221 25.47 -16.30 -8.68
N THR A 222 25.14 -17.29 -9.49
CA THR A 222 26.13 -18.18 -10.12
C THR A 222 26.08 -18.05 -11.64
N GLU A 223 27.24 -18.11 -12.29
CA GLU A 223 27.35 -18.08 -13.78
C GLU A 223 27.01 -19.43 -14.39
N GLU A 224 27.31 -20.52 -13.68
CA GLU A 224 27.01 -21.88 -14.12
C GLU A 224 25.60 -22.29 -13.66
N LYS A 225 24.87 -22.97 -14.55
CA LYS A 225 23.56 -23.52 -14.22
C LYS A 225 23.72 -24.62 -13.15
N PRO A 226 23.11 -24.46 -11.97
CA PRO A 226 23.17 -25.48 -10.93
C PRO A 226 22.54 -26.78 -11.40
N GLU A 227 23.18 -27.89 -11.12
CA GLU A 227 22.72 -29.26 -11.52
C GLU A 227 21.40 -29.62 -10.80
N GLU A 228 21.16 -29.08 -9.59
CA GLU A 228 19.97 -29.29 -8.82
C GLU A 228 19.13 -27.99 -8.78
N GLY A 229 17.92 -27.99 -9.36
CA GLY A 229 16.93 -26.95 -9.10
C GLY A 229 16.18 -26.46 -10.33
N ILE A 230 14.90 -26.85 -10.38
CA ILE A 230 13.95 -26.44 -11.44
C ILE A 230 13.55 -24.95 -11.33
N LEU A 231 13.81 -24.29 -10.19
CA LEU A 231 13.28 -22.96 -9.84
C LEU A 231 14.32 -21.83 -9.88
N TYR A 232 15.51 -22.04 -10.45
CA TYR A 232 16.48 -20.97 -10.65
C TYR A 232 16.00 -19.99 -11.72
N LYS A 233 16.06 -18.68 -11.44
CA LYS A 233 15.72 -17.63 -12.39
C LYS A 233 16.96 -17.19 -13.13
N TYR A 234 16.96 -17.31 -14.46
CA TYR A 234 18.06 -16.84 -15.30
C TYR A 234 17.88 -15.39 -15.70
N ASP A 235 18.91 -14.59 -15.53
CA ASP A 235 18.97 -13.17 -15.94
C ASP A 235 19.84 -13.08 -17.19
N GLU A 236 19.22 -12.88 -18.36
CA GLU A 236 19.90 -12.78 -19.65
C GLU A 236 20.85 -11.57 -19.74
N ALA A 237 20.50 -10.47 -19.08
CA ALA A 237 21.31 -9.25 -19.13
C ALA A 237 22.64 -9.37 -18.37
N LYS A 238 22.67 -10.21 -17.33
CA LYS A 238 23.84 -10.42 -16.47
C LYS A 238 24.50 -11.77 -16.65
N ASN A 239 23.86 -12.67 -17.42
CA ASN A 239 24.31 -14.05 -17.65
C ASN A 239 24.53 -14.81 -16.31
N VAL A 240 23.58 -14.70 -15.37
CA VAL A 240 23.66 -15.34 -14.05
C VAL A 240 22.36 -16.03 -13.66
N TYR A 241 22.48 -17.06 -12.82
CA TYR A 241 21.36 -17.79 -12.22
C TYR A 241 21.16 -17.32 -10.78
N TYR A 242 19.93 -16.95 -10.44
CA TYR A 242 19.54 -16.60 -9.08
C TYR A 242 18.88 -17.78 -8.37
N HIS A 243 19.33 -18.03 -7.14
CA HIS A 243 18.67 -19.00 -6.27
C HIS A 243 17.20 -18.59 -6.02
N PRO A 244 16.25 -19.54 -5.90
CA PRO A 244 14.83 -19.20 -5.67
C PRO A 244 14.57 -18.25 -4.53
N LEU A 245 15.36 -18.32 -3.43
CA LEU A 245 15.27 -17.45 -2.26
C LEU A 245 16.10 -16.16 -2.37
N HIS A 246 16.86 -15.95 -3.44
CA HIS A 246 17.54 -14.68 -3.68
C HIS A 246 16.51 -13.60 -4.00
N ASP A 247 16.80 -12.32 -3.69
CA ASP A 247 15.92 -11.15 -3.94
C ASP A 247 15.34 -11.09 -5.35
N LYS A 248 16.08 -11.60 -6.34
CA LYS A 248 15.71 -11.69 -7.75
C LYS A 248 15.21 -13.07 -8.16
N GLY A 249 15.19 -14.04 -7.25
CA GLY A 249 14.60 -15.36 -7.46
C GLY A 249 13.08 -15.32 -7.25
N TYR A 250 12.35 -16.31 -7.76
CA TYR A 250 10.88 -16.31 -7.73
C TYR A 250 10.29 -16.22 -6.32
N ILE A 251 10.82 -16.96 -5.35
CA ILE A 251 10.34 -16.97 -3.97
C ILE A 251 10.84 -15.73 -3.23
N GLY A 252 12.11 -15.38 -3.42
CA GLY A 252 12.71 -14.20 -2.79
C GLY A 252 12.07 -12.90 -3.24
N GLU A 253 11.75 -12.75 -4.53
CA GLU A 253 11.03 -11.60 -5.09
C GLU A 253 9.63 -11.46 -4.48
N PHE A 254 8.92 -12.59 -4.33
CA PHE A 254 7.65 -12.61 -3.61
C PHE A 254 7.82 -12.21 -2.13
N ALA A 255 8.76 -12.82 -1.42
CA ALA A 255 9.02 -12.53 -0.02
C ALA A 255 9.49 -11.08 0.21
N LYS A 256 10.31 -10.56 -0.71
CA LYS A 256 10.75 -9.15 -0.72
C LYS A 256 9.57 -8.20 -0.88
N GLY A 257 8.66 -8.51 -1.83
CA GLY A 257 7.48 -7.70 -2.09
C GLY A 257 6.51 -7.63 -0.90
N PHE A 258 6.24 -8.77 -0.27
CA PHE A 258 5.22 -8.85 0.80
C PHE A 258 5.76 -8.61 2.19
N PHE A 259 6.98 -9.06 2.50
CA PHE A 259 7.50 -9.06 3.86
C PHE A 259 8.73 -8.16 4.04
N GLY A 260 9.15 -7.49 2.98
CA GLY A 260 10.39 -6.70 3.00
C GLY A 260 11.65 -7.55 3.19
N TYR A 261 11.59 -8.82 2.74
CA TYR A 261 12.71 -9.73 2.81
C TYR A 261 13.91 -9.20 2.00
N ASN A 262 15.12 -9.35 2.55
CA ASN A 262 16.37 -9.10 1.87
C ASN A 262 17.27 -10.32 2.00
N SER A 263 17.76 -10.86 0.88
CA SER A 263 18.65 -12.03 0.86
C SER A 263 20.06 -11.74 1.37
N ASN A 264 20.41 -10.46 1.45
CA ASN A 264 21.76 -9.99 1.80
C ASN A 264 21.70 -8.68 2.62
N PRO A 265 20.96 -8.63 3.75
CA PRO A 265 20.82 -7.43 4.55
C PRO A 265 22.11 -7.12 5.30
N ASN A 266 22.35 -5.86 5.64
CA ASN A 266 23.30 -5.51 6.65
C ASN A 266 22.65 -5.47 8.05
N TYR A 267 23.47 -5.31 9.11
CA TYR A 267 22.94 -5.29 10.48
C TYR A 267 22.03 -4.09 10.76
N VAL A 268 22.29 -2.94 10.12
CA VAL A 268 21.48 -1.71 10.29
C VAL A 268 20.12 -1.87 9.63
N GLU A 269 20.10 -2.39 8.40
CA GLU A 269 18.86 -2.71 7.67
C GLU A 269 18.00 -3.71 8.44
N LEU A 270 18.63 -4.79 8.94
CA LEU A 270 17.93 -5.82 9.71
C LEU A 270 17.37 -5.25 11.03
N ALA A 271 18.16 -4.44 11.75
CA ALA A 271 17.70 -3.78 12.96
C ALA A 271 16.54 -2.81 12.68
N ALA A 272 16.65 -2.00 11.64
CA ALA A 272 15.60 -1.06 11.22
C ALA A 272 14.31 -1.81 10.87
N TRP A 273 14.41 -2.93 10.14
CA TRP A 273 13.28 -3.79 9.81
C TRP A 273 12.60 -4.37 11.05
N LEU A 274 13.39 -4.95 11.96
CA LEU A 274 12.88 -5.56 13.21
C LEU A 274 12.22 -4.52 14.12
N LEU A 275 12.83 -3.34 14.30
CA LEU A 275 12.28 -2.28 15.13
C LEU A 275 10.96 -1.76 14.56
N SER A 276 10.90 -1.55 13.25
CA SER A 276 9.67 -1.16 12.55
C SER A 276 8.57 -2.21 12.69
N LEU A 277 8.92 -3.48 12.52
CA LEU A 277 7.99 -4.59 12.67
C LEU A 277 7.41 -4.67 14.10
N MET A 278 8.27 -4.58 15.12
CA MET A 278 7.84 -4.57 16.53
C MET A 278 6.94 -3.38 16.84
N PHE A 279 7.27 -2.20 16.30
CA PHE A 279 6.45 -1.01 16.44
C PHE A 279 5.04 -1.20 15.86
N GLY A 280 4.92 -1.90 14.73
CA GLY A 280 3.66 -2.08 14.04
C GLY A 280 2.79 -3.22 14.51
N ILE A 281 3.38 -4.27 15.07
CA ILE A 281 2.59 -5.38 15.62
C ILE A 281 1.79 -4.93 16.87
N ASN A 282 2.30 -4.00 17.67
CA ASN A 282 1.63 -3.49 18.86
C ASN A 282 0.20 -2.98 18.58
N PRO A 283 -0.03 -1.99 17.69
CA PRO A 283 -1.39 -1.49 17.42
C PRO A 283 -2.29 -2.55 16.79
N VAL A 284 -1.75 -3.42 15.95
CA VAL A 284 -2.52 -4.53 15.34
C VAL A 284 -3.00 -5.51 16.41
N SER A 285 -2.22 -5.78 17.44
CA SER A 285 -2.62 -6.65 18.56
C SER A 285 -3.72 -6.01 19.41
N TYR A 286 -3.71 -4.69 19.63
CA TYR A 286 -4.78 -3.99 20.38
C TYR A 286 -6.11 -3.93 19.65
N THR A 287 -6.14 -3.89 18.31
CA THR A 287 -7.38 -3.93 17.52
C THR A 287 -8.13 -5.25 17.67
N HIS A 288 -7.49 -6.30 18.19
CA HIS A 288 -8.16 -7.57 18.46
C HIS A 288 -9.17 -7.52 19.59
N LEU A 289 -9.03 -6.59 20.53
CA LEU A 289 -9.90 -6.48 21.70
C LEU A 289 -11.08 -5.51 21.50
N THR A 290 -11.02 -4.62 20.50
CA THR A 290 -11.95 -3.49 20.39
C THR A 290 -12.70 -3.36 19.07
N LEU A 291 -12.57 -4.31 18.12
CA LEU A 291 -13.38 -4.26 16.90
C LEU A 291 -14.86 -4.48 17.24
N PRO A 292 -15.69 -3.40 17.22
CA PRO A 292 -17.09 -3.54 17.48
C PRO A 292 -17.79 -4.33 16.37
N THR A 293 -18.90 -4.95 16.73
CA THR A 293 -19.81 -5.80 15.97
C THR A 293 -20.45 -5.17 14.73
N ILE A 294 -19.87 -4.11 14.15
CA ILE A 294 -20.53 -3.17 13.23
C ILE A 294 -20.52 -3.62 11.76
N LEU A 295 -19.74 -4.63 11.41
CA LEU A 295 -19.79 -5.25 10.07
C LEU A 295 -20.78 -6.41 9.95
N LEU A 296 -21.71 -6.51 10.88
CA LEU A 296 -22.79 -7.49 10.90
C LEU A 296 -24.15 -6.79 10.78
N VAL A 297 -24.37 -5.98 9.75
CA VAL A 297 -25.75 -5.58 9.37
C VAL A 297 -25.84 -5.48 7.86
#